data_eddb1d9899bb85310b3f21a770740e7b
#
_entry.id   eddb1d9899bb85310b3f21a770740e7b
#
_cell.length_a   1.000
_cell.length_b   1.000
_cell.length_c   1.000
_cell.angle_alpha   90.00
_cell.angle_beta   90.00
_cell.angle_gamma   90.00
#
_symmetry.space_group_name_H-M   'P 1'
#
loop_
_entity.id
_entity.type
_entity.pdbx_description
1 polymer ?
#
loop_
_entity_poly.entity_id
_entity_poly.type
_entity_poly.pdbx_seq_one_letter_code
_entity_poly.pdbx_strand_id
1 'polypeptide(L)'
;MASEEECEFPPNTYRITFYKGGLCTADPMGTATGAPDLSSCFLFFDNSSGKAVSLVSSAKGVLTSSTLIEGGLSLEINTYPYAFLILNNALEMQHTETFDSTMTGSTATGTSCWSLKKTKTNSNTTNAGTRNGVAAAVINEGTRSTYTIDCGSSGDVPSPVPFTTDVIDTLGDDCSSNFAAIFGTTGWDTAEEAGSAATLGGIMGGKLLQSDDTLATDCSNSSKIFYGINFTTSLDINENTSSFDLSFKVKTGVSMVISEQSSAPHYTELAANPFQVIFTAE
;
A
#
# COMPACT_ATOMS: atom_id res chain seq x y z
N MET A 1 12.05 -5.88 27.14
CA MET A 1 11.22 -5.73 25.93
C MET A 1 12.06 -6.29 24.82
N ALA A 2 11.53 -7.18 24.02
CA ALA A 2 12.23 -7.66 22.82
C ALA A 2 12.46 -6.46 21.90
N SER A 3 13.63 -6.37 21.25
CA SER A 3 13.84 -5.37 20.21
C SER A 3 13.09 -5.85 18.97
N GLU A 4 12.30 -4.98 18.39
CA GLU A 4 11.74 -5.18 17.04
C GLU A 4 12.71 -4.57 16.03
N GLU A 5 13.04 -5.35 15.01
CA GLU A 5 13.74 -4.83 13.84
C GLU A 5 12.76 -4.83 12.66
N GLU A 6 12.57 -3.67 12.07
CA GLU A 6 11.81 -3.49 10.86
C GLU A 6 12.77 -3.34 9.68
N CYS A 7 12.62 -4.21 8.67
CA CYS A 7 13.42 -4.20 7.47
C CYS A 7 12.52 -3.99 6.25
N GLU A 8 12.85 -3.02 5.41
CA GLU A 8 12.14 -2.76 4.16
C GLU A 8 12.73 -3.56 3.00
N PHE A 9 11.88 -4.12 2.15
CA PHE A 9 12.32 -4.90 0.98
C PHE A 9 11.25 -4.94 -0.13
N PRO A 10 11.63 -5.34 -1.36
CA PRO A 10 10.66 -5.57 -2.42
C PRO A 10 9.95 -6.91 -2.23
N PRO A 11 8.62 -6.97 -2.27
CA PRO A 11 7.90 -8.25 -2.30
C PRO A 11 8.13 -8.97 -3.63
N ASN A 12 7.92 -10.30 -3.67
CA ASN A 12 7.93 -11.03 -4.94
C ASN A 12 6.78 -10.56 -5.84
N THR A 13 5.60 -10.36 -5.25
CA THR A 13 4.42 -9.83 -5.92
C THR A 13 3.64 -8.93 -4.96
N TYR A 14 3.24 -7.78 -5.46
CA TYR A 14 2.33 -6.86 -4.80
C TYR A 14 1.05 -6.80 -5.63
N ARG A 15 -0.12 -7.02 -5.05
CA ARG A 15 -1.41 -6.95 -5.76
C ARG A 15 -2.27 -5.84 -5.18
N ILE A 16 -2.68 -4.91 -6.05
CA ILE A 16 -3.44 -3.72 -5.70
C ILE A 16 -4.70 -3.68 -6.55
N THR A 17 -5.83 -3.34 -5.96
CA THR A 17 -7.07 -3.07 -6.70
C THR A 17 -7.25 -1.57 -6.84
N PHE A 18 -7.33 -1.11 -8.09
CA PHE A 18 -7.52 0.29 -8.46
C PHE A 18 -8.98 0.56 -8.80
N TYR A 19 -9.51 1.69 -8.35
CA TYR A 19 -10.87 2.16 -8.67
C TYR A 19 -10.85 3.38 -9.59
N LYS A 20 -10.00 4.37 -9.29
CA LYS A 20 -9.87 5.60 -10.08
C LYS A 20 -8.43 6.06 -10.16
N GLY A 21 -8.11 6.80 -11.20
CA GLY A 21 -6.86 7.51 -11.35
C GLY A 21 -7.05 8.74 -12.22
N GLY A 22 -6.39 9.84 -11.87
CA GLY A 22 -6.55 11.09 -12.59
C GLY A 22 -5.40 12.06 -12.40
N LEU A 23 -5.39 13.07 -13.28
CA LEU A 23 -4.51 14.25 -13.25
C LEU A 23 -5.37 15.47 -12.93
N CYS A 24 -4.93 16.35 -12.03
CA CYS A 24 -5.74 17.45 -11.55
C CYS A 24 -5.03 18.80 -11.73
N THR A 25 -5.80 19.81 -12.11
CA THR A 25 -5.32 21.20 -12.27
C THR A 25 -5.40 22.01 -10.97
N ALA A 26 -6.14 21.52 -9.98
CA ALA A 26 -6.19 22.06 -8.62
C ALA A 26 -6.06 20.94 -7.60
N ASP A 27 -5.82 21.29 -6.35
CA ASP A 27 -5.58 20.35 -5.25
C ASP A 27 -6.79 19.39 -5.05
N PRO A 28 -6.63 18.07 -5.33
CA PRO A 28 -7.71 17.11 -5.19
C PRO A 28 -7.92 16.65 -3.74
N MET A 29 -7.05 17.04 -2.80
CA MET A 29 -7.19 16.67 -1.39
C MET A 29 -8.47 17.24 -0.79
N GLY A 30 -8.92 18.42 -1.25
CA GLY A 30 -10.08 19.09 -0.72
C GLY A 30 -9.88 19.53 0.74
N THR A 31 -10.95 19.55 1.52
CA THR A 31 -10.86 19.91 2.95
C THR A 31 -10.44 18.72 3.80
N ALA A 32 -9.78 18.98 4.94
CA ALA A 32 -9.32 17.94 5.85
C ALA A 32 -10.43 16.98 6.33
N THR A 33 -11.67 17.46 6.42
CA THR A 33 -12.82 16.68 6.90
C THR A 33 -13.76 16.21 5.78
N GLY A 34 -13.46 16.56 4.52
CA GLY A 34 -14.30 16.25 3.37
C GLY A 34 -13.76 15.09 2.53
N ALA A 35 -14.61 14.61 1.62
CA ALA A 35 -14.18 13.76 0.53
C ALA A 35 -13.13 14.48 -0.35
N PRO A 36 -12.33 13.74 -1.14
CA PRO A 36 -11.50 14.35 -2.18
C PRO A 36 -12.36 15.16 -3.17
N ASP A 37 -11.83 16.30 -3.63
CA ASP A 37 -12.47 17.11 -4.66
C ASP A 37 -11.86 16.79 -6.03
N LEU A 38 -12.57 16.00 -6.81
CA LEU A 38 -12.14 15.58 -8.14
C LEU A 38 -12.68 16.45 -9.28
N SER A 39 -13.32 17.59 -8.98
CA SER A 39 -13.98 18.45 -9.97
C SER A 39 -13.01 19.08 -10.97
N SER A 40 -11.74 19.24 -10.58
CA SER A 40 -10.66 19.77 -11.43
C SER A 40 -9.82 18.68 -12.11
N CYS A 41 -10.25 17.41 -12.03
CA CYS A 41 -9.44 16.27 -12.43
C CYS A 41 -9.92 15.67 -13.76
N PHE A 42 -8.96 15.38 -14.62
CA PHE A 42 -9.13 14.49 -15.77
C PHE A 42 -8.91 13.04 -15.32
N LEU A 43 -9.92 12.19 -15.51
CA LEU A 43 -9.81 10.76 -15.15
C LEU A 43 -9.24 9.98 -16.34
N PHE A 44 -8.09 9.35 -16.15
CA PHE A 44 -7.53 8.40 -17.12
C PHE A 44 -7.96 6.95 -16.82
N PHE A 45 -8.50 6.69 -15.63
CA PHE A 45 -9.03 5.40 -15.21
C PHE A 45 -10.22 5.60 -14.27
N ASP A 46 -11.34 4.93 -14.54
CA ASP A 46 -12.51 4.87 -13.65
C ASP A 46 -13.19 3.49 -13.79
N ASN A 47 -13.14 2.70 -12.72
CA ASN A 47 -13.77 1.39 -12.65
C ASN A 47 -14.39 1.17 -11.27
N SER A 48 -15.70 1.35 -11.17
CA SER A 48 -16.43 1.23 -9.90
C SER A 48 -16.34 -0.16 -9.24
N SER A 49 -16.11 -1.21 -10.02
CA SER A 49 -15.92 -2.58 -9.50
C SER A 49 -14.48 -2.85 -9.05
N GLY A 50 -13.56 -1.95 -9.36
CA GLY A 50 -12.14 -2.12 -9.14
C GLY A 50 -11.47 -3.05 -10.16
N LYS A 51 -10.21 -2.79 -10.45
CA LYS A 51 -9.35 -3.63 -11.29
C LYS A 51 -8.13 -4.05 -10.49
N ALA A 52 -8.01 -5.34 -10.19
CA ALA A 52 -6.84 -5.89 -9.52
C ALA A 52 -5.66 -5.98 -10.49
N VAL A 53 -4.52 -5.49 -10.07
CA VAL A 53 -3.26 -5.52 -10.81
C VAL A 53 -2.19 -6.16 -9.95
N SER A 54 -1.51 -7.16 -10.51
CA SER A 54 -0.36 -7.79 -9.88
C SER A 54 0.92 -7.13 -10.36
N LEU A 55 1.64 -6.57 -9.42
CA LEU A 55 2.93 -5.94 -9.63
C LEU A 55 4.00 -6.98 -9.24
N VAL A 56 4.74 -7.50 -10.21
CA VAL A 56 5.81 -8.48 -9.97
C VAL A 56 7.13 -7.74 -9.87
N SER A 57 7.87 -7.99 -8.81
CA SER A 57 9.20 -7.39 -8.63
C SER A 57 10.14 -7.85 -9.75
N SER A 58 10.52 -6.92 -10.62
CA SER A 58 11.68 -7.13 -11.47
C SER A 58 12.95 -6.82 -10.66
N ALA A 59 14.10 -7.32 -11.09
CA ALA A 59 15.40 -7.07 -10.44
C ALA A 59 15.73 -5.57 -10.25
N LYS A 60 14.92 -4.65 -10.75
CA LYS A 60 15.04 -3.20 -10.59
C LYS A 60 13.96 -2.57 -9.70
N GLY A 61 12.98 -3.35 -9.19
CA GLY A 61 11.90 -2.83 -8.33
C GLY A 61 10.98 -1.79 -8.99
N VAL A 62 11.00 -1.68 -10.31
CA VAL A 62 10.12 -0.81 -11.11
C VAL A 62 9.13 -1.68 -11.84
N LEU A 63 7.86 -1.36 -11.73
CA LEU A 63 6.78 -2.09 -12.36
C LEU A 63 6.03 -1.15 -13.29
N THR A 64 6.02 -1.48 -14.55
CA THR A 64 5.25 -0.78 -15.57
C THR A 64 3.88 -1.45 -15.67
N SER A 65 2.82 -0.73 -15.38
CA SER A 65 1.46 -1.23 -15.57
C SER A 65 0.84 -0.65 -16.84
N SER A 66 1.17 -1.22 -17.99
CA SER A 66 0.42 -0.98 -19.24
C SER A 66 -1.02 -1.53 -19.20
N THR A 67 -1.38 -2.23 -18.11
CA THR A 67 -2.66 -2.93 -17.98
C THR A 67 -3.76 -2.13 -17.30
N LEU A 68 -3.48 -0.98 -16.68
CA LEU A 68 -4.51 -0.12 -16.10
C LEU A 68 -5.29 0.64 -17.16
N ILE A 69 -4.62 1.06 -18.23
CA ILE A 69 -5.20 1.85 -19.31
C ILE A 69 -5.45 0.94 -20.50
N GLU A 70 -6.69 0.52 -20.70
CA GLU A 70 -7.11 -0.24 -21.87
C GLU A 70 -7.72 0.69 -22.92
N GLY A 71 -7.08 0.77 -24.09
CA GLY A 71 -7.52 1.62 -25.21
C GLY A 71 -6.71 2.90 -25.33
N GLY A 72 -6.81 3.54 -26.50
CA GLY A 72 -6.12 4.80 -26.75
C GLY A 72 -6.63 5.89 -25.80
N LEU A 73 -5.84 6.25 -24.80
CA LEU A 73 -6.13 7.34 -23.91
C LEU A 73 -5.91 8.67 -24.64
N SER A 74 -6.96 9.47 -24.78
CA SER A 74 -6.83 10.86 -25.20
C SER A 74 -6.68 11.72 -23.95
N LEU A 75 -5.44 12.02 -23.58
CA LEU A 75 -5.16 12.94 -22.48
C LEU A 75 -5.60 14.36 -22.88
N GLU A 76 -6.19 15.06 -21.96
CA GLU A 76 -6.51 16.47 -22.14
C GLU A 76 -5.21 17.30 -22.04
N ILE A 77 -4.96 18.16 -23.06
CA ILE A 77 -3.81 19.07 -23.08
C ILE A 77 -3.94 20.05 -21.93
N ASN A 78 -3.05 19.97 -20.97
CA ASN A 78 -3.03 20.85 -19.80
C ASN A 78 -1.73 20.65 -19.01
N THR A 79 -1.51 21.55 -18.02
CA THR A 79 -0.46 21.43 -17.01
C THR A 79 -1.09 20.97 -15.70
N TYR A 80 -0.66 19.82 -15.20
CA TYR A 80 -1.22 19.16 -14.02
C TYR A 80 -0.25 19.20 -12.85
N PRO A 81 -0.49 20.05 -11.84
CA PRO A 81 0.32 20.06 -10.62
C PRO A 81 0.04 18.86 -9.68
N TYR A 82 -1.08 18.14 -9.88
CA TYR A 82 -1.48 17.05 -9.02
C TYR A 82 -1.89 15.81 -9.81
N ALA A 83 -1.72 14.66 -9.17
CA ALA A 83 -2.31 13.39 -9.59
C ALA A 83 -2.95 12.68 -8.40
N PHE A 84 -3.80 11.70 -8.68
CA PHE A 84 -4.34 10.84 -7.64
C PHE A 84 -4.62 9.43 -8.13
N LEU A 85 -4.70 8.51 -7.17
CA LEU A 85 -5.24 7.16 -7.33
C LEU A 85 -6.23 6.88 -6.21
N ILE A 86 -7.31 6.16 -6.49
CA ILE A 86 -8.17 5.55 -5.48
C ILE A 86 -7.98 4.04 -5.56
N LEU A 87 -7.53 3.47 -4.44
CA LEU A 87 -7.14 2.07 -4.30
C LEU A 87 -8.03 1.38 -3.27
N ASN A 88 -8.10 0.06 -3.31
CA ASN A 88 -8.58 -0.71 -2.17
C ASN A 88 -7.58 -0.55 -1.00
N ASN A 89 -8.08 -0.42 0.22
CA ASN A 89 -7.22 -0.35 1.40
C ASN A 89 -6.67 -1.73 1.83
N ALA A 90 -7.13 -2.82 1.22
CA ALA A 90 -6.60 -4.16 1.39
C ALA A 90 -5.50 -4.42 0.35
N LEU A 91 -4.27 -4.37 0.78
CA LEU A 91 -3.08 -4.56 -0.05
C LEU A 91 -2.59 -5.99 0.10
N GLU A 92 -2.35 -6.68 -1.01
CA GLU A 92 -2.00 -8.09 -0.99
C GLU A 92 -0.54 -8.28 -1.41
N MET A 93 0.22 -8.98 -0.58
CA MET A 93 1.66 -9.20 -0.75
C MET A 93 1.98 -10.68 -0.75
N GLN A 94 2.85 -11.09 -1.66
CA GLN A 94 3.42 -12.43 -1.72
C GLN A 94 4.93 -12.30 -1.58
N HIS A 95 5.51 -13.04 -0.65
CA HIS A 95 6.94 -12.98 -0.40
C HIS A 95 7.49 -14.32 0.06
N THR A 96 8.73 -14.56 -0.32
CA THR A 96 9.57 -15.65 0.20
C THR A 96 10.97 -15.10 0.45
N GLU A 97 11.55 -15.51 1.58
CA GLU A 97 12.91 -15.12 1.95
C GLU A 97 13.67 -16.34 2.51
N THR A 98 14.97 -16.33 2.32
CA THR A 98 15.87 -17.35 2.88
C THR A 98 16.90 -16.67 3.78
N PHE A 99 16.94 -17.07 5.03
CA PHE A 99 17.82 -16.54 6.06
C PHE A 99 19.02 -17.46 6.29
N ASP A 100 20.14 -16.88 6.70
CA ASP A 100 21.34 -17.61 7.11
C ASP A 100 21.15 -18.31 8.48
N SER A 101 20.17 -17.87 9.26
CA SER A 101 19.80 -18.41 10.57
C SER A 101 18.35 -18.89 10.60
N THR A 102 18.04 -19.72 11.58
CA THR A 102 16.71 -20.24 11.79
C THR A 102 15.76 -19.15 12.30
N MET A 103 14.63 -18.99 11.63
CA MET A 103 13.54 -18.09 12.00
C MET A 103 12.34 -18.88 12.47
N THR A 104 11.58 -18.31 13.40
CA THR A 104 10.34 -18.90 13.90
C THR A 104 9.14 -18.23 13.22
N GLY A 105 8.36 -19.00 12.48
CA GLY A 105 7.11 -18.58 11.85
C GLY A 105 5.86 -18.95 12.63
N SER A 106 4.71 -18.89 11.99
CA SER A 106 3.38 -19.15 12.56
C SER A 106 3.28 -20.56 13.15
N THR A 107 3.66 -21.58 12.42
CA THR A 107 3.51 -22.98 12.84
C THR A 107 4.83 -23.71 12.98
N ALA A 108 5.83 -23.36 12.18
CA ALA A 108 7.10 -24.06 12.11
C ALA A 108 8.28 -23.10 12.26
N THR A 109 9.50 -23.64 12.15
CA THR A 109 10.76 -22.96 12.33
C THR A 109 11.74 -23.45 11.27
N GLY A 110 12.45 -22.56 10.62
CA GLY A 110 13.40 -22.92 9.57
C GLY A 110 14.10 -21.70 8.96
N THR A 111 14.88 -21.94 7.94
CA THR A 111 15.63 -20.87 7.24
C THR A 111 14.88 -20.31 6.03
N SER A 112 13.86 -20.98 5.53
CA SER A 112 13.03 -20.50 4.43
C SER A 112 11.68 -20.04 4.97
N CYS A 113 11.31 -18.79 4.71
CA CYS A 113 10.06 -18.20 5.20
C CYS A 113 9.20 -17.74 4.02
N TRP A 114 7.88 -17.75 4.21
CA TRP A 114 6.90 -17.39 3.18
C TRP A 114 5.64 -16.78 3.76
N SER A 115 4.98 -15.94 2.96
CA SER A 115 3.69 -15.36 3.30
C SER A 115 2.59 -16.41 3.43
N LEU A 116 1.67 -16.18 4.37
CA LEU A 116 0.49 -17.02 4.61
C LEU A 116 -0.77 -16.34 4.07
N LYS A 117 -1.79 -17.15 3.77
CA LYS A 117 -3.13 -16.64 3.44
C LYS A 117 -3.82 -16.13 4.71
N LYS A 118 -3.44 -14.95 5.15
CA LYS A 118 -4.00 -14.27 6.32
C LYS A 118 -4.24 -12.81 6.01
N THR A 119 -5.14 -12.19 6.78
CA THR A 119 -5.42 -10.75 6.72
C THR A 119 -5.04 -10.13 8.05
N LYS A 120 -4.22 -9.09 8.01
CA LYS A 120 -3.90 -8.26 9.17
C LYS A 120 -4.55 -6.89 9.05
N THR A 121 -4.68 -6.20 10.18
CA THR A 121 -5.10 -4.80 10.29
C THR A 121 -4.19 -4.08 11.26
N ASN A 122 -4.11 -2.76 11.15
CA ASN A 122 -3.39 -1.90 12.10
C ASN A 122 -4.22 -1.64 13.38
N SER A 123 -5.43 -2.19 13.49
CA SER A 123 -6.25 -1.98 14.68
C SER A 123 -5.69 -2.68 15.90
N ASN A 124 -5.50 -1.94 16.98
CA ASN A 124 -5.06 -2.45 18.26
C ASN A 124 -6.02 -3.55 18.78
N THR A 125 -5.48 -4.49 19.50
CA THR A 125 -5.92 -5.80 20.01
C THR A 125 -7.39 -6.04 20.38
N THR A 126 -8.20 -5.04 20.58
CA THR A 126 -9.60 -5.20 21.03
C THR A 126 -10.64 -5.23 19.92
N ASN A 127 -10.26 -4.89 18.69
CA ASN A 127 -11.19 -4.74 17.57
C ASN A 127 -10.80 -5.52 16.32
N ALA A 128 -10.18 -6.68 16.47
CA ALA A 128 -10.11 -7.66 15.40
C ALA A 128 -11.55 -7.94 14.94
N GLY A 129 -11.90 -7.44 13.78
CA GLY A 129 -13.25 -7.51 13.24
C GLY A 129 -13.21 -7.97 11.79
N THR A 130 -14.34 -7.90 11.14
CA THR A 130 -14.41 -8.11 9.70
C THR A 130 -14.07 -6.79 9.00
N ARG A 131 -13.05 -6.79 8.15
CA ARG A 131 -12.67 -5.67 7.30
C ARG A 131 -12.93 -6.04 5.85
N ASN A 132 -13.67 -5.22 5.13
CA ASN A 132 -14.08 -5.52 3.73
C ASN A 132 -14.66 -6.94 3.55
N GLY A 133 -15.41 -7.44 4.56
CA GLY A 133 -16.00 -8.78 4.53
C GLY A 133 -15.03 -9.92 4.88
N VAL A 134 -13.77 -9.63 5.22
CA VAL A 134 -12.75 -10.62 5.59
C VAL A 134 -12.42 -10.52 7.07
N ALA A 135 -12.35 -11.67 7.75
CA ALA A 135 -11.88 -11.72 9.13
C ALA A 135 -10.40 -11.31 9.17
N ALA A 136 -10.12 -10.25 9.92
CA ALA A 136 -8.79 -9.71 10.07
C ALA A 136 -8.29 -9.92 11.50
N ALA A 137 -7.00 -10.20 11.63
CA ALA A 137 -6.34 -10.40 12.92
C ALA A 137 -5.33 -9.27 13.17
N VAL A 138 -5.19 -8.90 14.42
CA VAL A 138 -4.07 -8.09 14.89
C VAL A 138 -2.91 -9.02 15.16
N ILE A 139 -1.71 -8.64 14.73
CA ILE A 139 -0.52 -9.41 15.03
C ILE A 139 -0.19 -9.27 16.52
N ASN A 140 0.07 -10.39 17.15
CA ASN A 140 0.51 -10.45 18.53
C ASN A 140 1.78 -11.30 18.59
N GLU A 141 2.90 -10.68 18.88
CA GLU A 141 4.22 -11.33 18.92
C GLU A 141 4.30 -12.54 19.87
N GLY A 142 3.54 -12.53 20.95
CA GLY A 142 3.41 -13.66 21.87
C GLY A 142 2.51 -14.78 21.36
N THR A 143 1.83 -14.61 20.21
CA THR A 143 0.82 -15.53 19.71
C THR A 143 1.09 -15.92 18.26
N ARG A 144 1.93 -16.90 18.03
CA ARG A 144 2.37 -17.36 16.70
C ARG A 144 1.21 -17.58 15.70
N SER A 145 0.06 -18.02 16.17
CA SER A 145 -1.11 -18.22 15.30
C SER A 145 -1.62 -16.93 14.62
N THR A 146 -1.21 -15.76 15.10
CA THR A 146 -1.54 -14.46 14.48
C THR A 146 -0.56 -14.07 13.37
N TYR A 147 0.63 -14.66 13.31
CA TYR A 147 1.67 -14.30 12.34
C TYR A 147 1.19 -14.50 10.90
N THR A 148 1.60 -13.60 10.03
CA THR A 148 1.29 -13.66 8.58
C THR A 148 2.35 -14.41 7.77
N ILE A 149 3.41 -14.86 8.44
CA ILE A 149 4.53 -15.61 7.88
C ILE A 149 4.63 -16.99 8.53
N ASP A 150 5.05 -17.97 7.75
CA ASP A 150 5.54 -19.26 8.27
C ASP A 150 6.96 -19.52 7.77
N CYS A 151 7.68 -20.37 8.47
CA CYS A 151 9.06 -20.73 8.15
C CYS A 151 9.24 -22.25 8.22
N GLY A 152 10.22 -22.78 7.47
CA GLY A 152 10.52 -24.19 7.41
C GLY A 152 11.79 -24.46 6.62
N SER A 153 11.91 -25.67 6.08
CA SER A 153 12.93 -25.98 5.07
C SER A 153 12.52 -25.44 3.69
N SER A 154 13.45 -25.40 2.76
CA SER A 154 13.13 -24.97 1.37
C SER A 154 12.10 -25.85 0.67
N GLY A 155 11.98 -27.13 1.09
CA GLY A 155 10.98 -28.06 0.56
C GLY A 155 9.56 -27.83 1.11
N ASP A 156 9.42 -27.06 2.19
CA ASP A 156 8.13 -26.77 2.81
C ASP A 156 7.45 -25.51 2.20
N VAL A 157 8.19 -24.73 1.42
CA VAL A 157 7.66 -23.54 0.76
C VAL A 157 6.54 -23.91 -0.21
N PRO A 158 5.31 -23.40 -0.02
CA PRO A 158 4.18 -23.77 -0.88
C PRO A 158 4.33 -23.24 -2.30
N SER A 159 3.77 -23.96 -3.26
CA SER A 159 3.73 -23.52 -4.65
C SER A 159 2.28 -23.64 -5.19
N PRO A 160 1.59 -22.54 -5.51
CA PRO A 160 2.05 -21.14 -5.38
C PRO A 160 2.12 -20.67 -3.91
N VAL A 161 3.02 -19.72 -3.64
CA VAL A 161 3.08 -19.04 -2.35
C VAL A 161 1.79 -18.24 -2.14
N PRO A 162 1.16 -18.28 -0.98
CA PRO A 162 -0.06 -17.52 -0.72
C PRO A 162 0.18 -16.01 -0.62
N PHE A 163 -0.87 -15.22 -0.83
CA PHE A 163 -0.87 -13.79 -0.51
C PHE A 163 -1.26 -13.56 0.95
N THR A 164 -0.52 -12.71 1.63
CA THR A 164 -0.94 -12.04 2.86
C THR A 164 -1.64 -10.75 2.47
N THR A 165 -2.70 -10.40 3.18
CA THR A 165 -3.41 -9.14 3.00
C THR A 165 -3.16 -8.24 4.20
N ASP A 166 -2.69 -7.03 3.96
CA ASP A 166 -2.63 -5.96 4.94
C ASP A 166 -3.74 -4.95 4.65
N VAL A 167 -4.55 -4.65 5.65
CA VAL A 167 -5.65 -3.69 5.53
C VAL A 167 -5.24 -2.40 6.23
N ILE A 168 -5.03 -1.37 5.45
CA ILE A 168 -4.77 -0.02 5.96
C ILE A 168 -6.11 0.59 6.38
N ASP A 169 -6.47 0.43 7.62
CA ASP A 169 -7.76 0.85 8.18
C ASP A 169 -7.68 2.11 9.05
N THR A 170 -6.47 2.60 9.33
CA THR A 170 -6.21 3.91 9.93
C THR A 170 -4.91 4.49 9.38
N LEU A 171 -4.81 5.82 9.34
CA LEU A 171 -3.57 6.58 9.12
C LEU A 171 -3.04 7.18 10.42
N GLY A 172 -3.63 6.82 11.55
CA GLY A 172 -3.15 7.08 12.91
C GLY A 172 -2.62 5.82 13.57
N ASP A 173 -2.25 5.92 14.84
CA ASP A 173 -1.57 4.83 15.55
C ASP A 173 -2.49 3.63 15.83
N ASP A 174 -3.78 3.84 16.01
CA ASP A 174 -4.74 2.77 16.31
C ASP A 174 -6.20 3.15 15.98
N CYS A 175 -7.07 2.15 16.01
CA CYS A 175 -8.51 2.34 15.74
C CYS A 175 -9.36 2.68 16.96
N SER A 176 -8.79 2.72 18.16
CA SER A 176 -9.58 2.87 19.40
C SER A 176 -9.62 4.31 19.89
N SER A 177 -8.50 5.01 19.83
CA SER A 177 -8.35 6.37 20.36
C SER A 177 -7.68 7.35 19.39
N ASN A 178 -6.92 6.82 18.42
CA ASN A 178 -6.09 7.59 17.50
C ASN A 178 -6.41 7.31 16.03
N PHE A 179 -7.68 6.97 15.73
CA PHE A 179 -8.11 6.83 14.34
C PHE A 179 -7.88 8.14 13.58
N ALA A 180 -7.19 8.05 12.47
CA ALA A 180 -7.05 9.14 11.52
C ALA A 180 -7.45 8.67 10.12
N ALA A 181 -8.32 9.45 9.46
CA ALA A 181 -8.70 9.21 8.08
C ALA A 181 -7.83 9.99 7.08
N ILE A 182 -6.92 10.83 7.57
CA ILE A 182 -6.05 11.67 6.74
C ILE A 182 -4.63 11.68 7.30
N PHE A 183 -3.64 11.83 6.43
CA PHE A 183 -2.27 12.10 6.87
C PHE A 183 -2.16 13.49 7.51
N GLY A 184 -1.60 13.55 8.72
CA GLY A 184 -1.42 14.81 9.46
C GLY A 184 -2.70 15.63 9.54
N THR A 185 -2.57 16.95 9.41
CA THR A 185 -3.71 17.89 9.53
C THR A 185 -4.31 18.33 8.21
N THR A 186 -3.58 18.15 7.10
CA THR A 186 -3.96 18.63 5.76
C THR A 186 -4.27 17.53 4.77
N GLY A 187 -3.94 16.29 5.08
CA GLY A 187 -3.98 15.16 4.17
C GLY A 187 -2.69 15.01 3.32
N TRP A 188 -1.84 16.03 3.28
CA TRP A 188 -0.53 15.96 2.66
C TRP A 188 0.53 15.65 3.72
N ASP A 189 1.42 14.73 3.36
CA ASP A 189 2.55 14.38 4.19
C ASP A 189 3.58 15.53 4.18
N THR A 190 4.15 15.81 5.35
CA THR A 190 5.29 16.71 5.44
C THR A 190 6.56 15.92 5.17
N ALA A 191 7.51 16.50 4.47
CA ALA A 191 8.71 15.89 3.90
C ALA A 191 9.59 15.00 4.83
N GLU A 192 9.24 14.84 6.09
CA GLU A 192 9.98 14.04 7.08
C GLU A 192 9.61 12.55 7.05
N GLU A 193 8.36 12.19 6.70
CA GLU A 193 7.91 10.79 6.68
C GLU A 193 7.98 10.17 5.27
N ALA A 194 7.89 10.96 4.23
CA ALA A 194 7.90 10.50 2.83
C ALA A 194 9.29 10.21 2.24
N GLY A 195 10.32 10.00 3.05
CA GLY A 195 11.66 9.66 2.56
C GLY A 195 12.12 10.50 1.37
N SER A 196 12.44 11.76 1.59
CA SER A 196 12.85 12.79 0.63
C SER A 196 11.93 12.94 -0.61
N ALA A 197 11.03 13.91 -0.54
CA ALA A 197 10.15 14.33 -1.65
C ALA A 197 10.90 14.58 -2.98
N ALA A 198 12.18 14.91 -2.92
CA ALA A 198 13.05 15.08 -4.09
C ALA A 198 13.27 13.78 -4.89
N THR A 199 13.17 12.61 -4.24
CA THR A 199 13.30 11.31 -4.91
C THR A 199 11.96 10.83 -5.49
N LEU A 200 10.85 11.40 -5.04
CA LEU A 200 9.51 10.97 -5.36
C LEU A 200 8.87 11.79 -6.49
N GLY A 201 9.48 12.89 -6.94
CA GLY A 201 8.89 13.80 -7.91
C GLY A 201 7.73 14.64 -7.34
N GLY A 202 7.45 14.55 -6.03
CA GLY A 202 6.38 15.29 -5.38
C GLY A 202 6.13 14.90 -3.93
N ILE A 203 5.23 15.62 -3.27
CA ILE A 203 4.74 15.32 -1.93
C ILE A 203 3.55 14.35 -2.06
N MET A 204 3.55 13.30 -1.25
CA MET A 204 2.43 12.36 -1.18
C MET A 204 1.38 12.84 -0.18
N GLY A 205 0.15 12.41 -0.39
CA GLY A 205 -0.94 12.62 0.54
C GLY A 205 -1.90 11.44 0.55
N GLY A 206 -2.69 11.31 1.60
CA GLY A 206 -3.61 10.20 1.73
C GLY A 206 -4.85 10.51 2.54
N LYS A 207 -5.94 9.86 2.14
CA LYS A 207 -7.20 9.78 2.88
C LYS A 207 -7.75 8.37 2.86
N LEU A 208 -8.32 7.94 3.97
CA LEU A 208 -9.15 6.74 4.00
C LEU A 208 -10.58 7.09 3.63
N LEU A 209 -11.13 6.32 2.72
CA LEU A 209 -12.47 6.50 2.20
C LEU A 209 -13.36 5.29 2.50
N GLN A 210 -14.64 5.56 2.61
CA GLN A 210 -15.69 4.55 2.57
C GLN A 210 -15.88 4.00 1.13
N SER A 211 -16.73 3.01 0.97
CA SER A 211 -17.00 2.39 -0.32
C SER A 211 -17.62 3.34 -1.36
N ASP A 212 -18.28 4.40 -0.91
CA ASP A 212 -18.92 5.45 -1.73
C ASP A 212 -18.02 6.67 -2.01
N ASP A 213 -16.73 6.57 -1.72
CA ASP A 213 -15.70 7.60 -1.85
C ASP A 213 -15.85 8.79 -0.86
N THR A 214 -16.72 8.69 0.14
CA THR A 214 -16.76 9.65 1.26
C THR A 214 -15.64 9.36 2.26
N LEU A 215 -15.27 10.36 3.09
CA LEU A 215 -14.21 10.19 4.08
C LEU A 215 -14.62 9.13 5.12
N ALA A 216 -13.72 8.24 5.46
CA ALA A 216 -13.92 7.27 6.53
C ALA A 216 -14.04 7.98 7.90
N THR A 217 -14.88 7.48 8.76
CA THR A 217 -15.11 8.02 10.10
C THR A 217 -14.59 7.13 11.21
N ASP A 218 -14.26 5.89 10.86
CA ASP A 218 -13.64 4.89 11.74
C ASP A 218 -13.00 3.77 10.90
N CYS A 219 -12.25 2.89 11.56
CA CYS A 219 -11.57 1.79 10.90
C CYS A 219 -12.53 0.79 10.24
N SER A 220 -13.72 0.59 10.79
CA SER A 220 -14.64 -0.43 10.31
C SER A 220 -15.30 -0.08 8.99
N ASN A 221 -15.38 1.19 8.66
CA ASN A 221 -15.96 1.69 7.42
C ASN A 221 -14.93 2.15 6.39
N SER A 222 -13.64 2.13 6.72
CA SER A 222 -12.58 2.39 5.74
C SER A 222 -12.49 1.21 4.76
N SER A 223 -12.52 1.47 3.48
CA SER A 223 -12.47 0.46 2.43
C SER A 223 -11.61 0.83 1.24
N LYS A 224 -11.26 2.09 1.12
CA LYS A 224 -10.42 2.62 0.04
C LYS A 224 -9.38 3.59 0.58
N ILE A 225 -8.31 3.77 -0.18
CA ILE A 225 -7.29 4.79 0.03
C ILE A 225 -7.35 5.74 -1.15
N PHE A 226 -7.55 7.02 -0.89
CA PHE A 226 -7.18 8.08 -1.81
C PHE A 226 -5.69 8.35 -1.62
N TYR A 227 -4.92 8.19 -2.68
CA TYR A 227 -3.49 8.45 -2.74
C TYR A 227 -3.26 9.66 -3.64
N GLY A 228 -2.88 10.78 -3.05
CA GLY A 228 -2.62 12.04 -3.75
C GLY A 228 -1.12 12.27 -3.99
N ILE A 229 -0.79 12.94 -5.08
CA ILE A 229 0.56 13.37 -5.42
C ILE A 229 0.50 14.85 -5.80
N ASN A 230 1.28 15.66 -5.09
CA ASN A 230 1.53 17.06 -5.43
C ASN A 230 2.94 17.12 -6.06
N PHE A 231 3.01 17.27 -7.37
CA PHE A 231 4.26 17.25 -8.12
C PHE A 231 5.16 18.44 -7.77
N THR A 232 6.45 18.18 -7.56
CA THR A 232 7.46 19.25 -7.43
C THR A 232 7.57 20.06 -8.72
N THR A 233 7.44 19.39 -9.86
CA THR A 233 7.32 20.01 -11.19
C THR A 233 6.07 19.46 -11.84
N SER A 234 5.14 20.34 -12.18
CA SER A 234 3.87 19.95 -12.81
C SER A 234 4.10 19.09 -14.05
N LEU A 235 3.23 18.11 -14.24
CA LEU A 235 3.20 17.28 -15.44
C LEU A 235 2.56 18.07 -16.58
N ASP A 236 3.30 18.28 -17.66
CA ASP A 236 2.83 19.02 -18.84
C ASP A 236 2.41 18.04 -19.94
N ILE A 237 1.12 18.04 -20.27
CA ILE A 237 0.55 17.29 -21.39
C ILE A 237 0.27 18.28 -22.50
N ASN A 238 0.95 18.13 -23.61
CA ASN A 238 0.83 19.02 -24.77
C ASN A 238 0.65 18.23 -26.07
N GLU A 239 0.50 18.91 -27.19
CA GLU A 239 0.26 18.29 -28.50
C GLU A 239 1.39 17.39 -29.01
N ASN A 240 2.58 17.47 -28.40
CA ASN A 240 3.71 16.58 -28.72
C ASN A 240 3.81 15.39 -27.77
N THR A 241 2.98 15.31 -26.74
CA THR A 241 2.97 14.17 -25.80
C THR A 241 2.45 12.94 -26.51
N SER A 242 3.31 11.96 -26.71
CA SER A 242 3.03 10.73 -27.45
C SER A 242 2.76 9.53 -26.56
N SER A 243 3.21 9.60 -25.29
CA SER A 243 2.98 8.53 -24.32
C SER A 243 2.74 9.07 -22.91
N PHE A 244 2.02 8.29 -22.12
CA PHE A 244 1.79 8.53 -20.71
C PHE A 244 1.96 7.21 -19.96
N ASP A 245 2.92 7.19 -19.06
CA ASP A 245 3.25 6.00 -18.28
C ASP A 245 2.99 6.21 -16.79
N LEU A 246 2.44 5.18 -16.18
CA LEU A 246 2.26 5.06 -14.74
C LEU A 246 3.11 3.90 -14.23
N SER A 247 4.12 4.22 -13.44
CA SER A 247 5.05 3.25 -12.86
C SER A 247 4.94 3.21 -11.34
N PHE A 248 5.19 2.04 -10.78
CA PHE A 248 5.19 1.82 -9.33
C PHE A 248 6.57 1.36 -8.88
N LYS A 249 7.16 2.08 -7.95
CA LYS A 249 8.43 1.69 -7.34
C LYS A 249 8.14 1.04 -5.99
N VAL A 250 8.31 -0.26 -5.91
CA VAL A 250 7.99 -1.09 -4.74
C VAL A 250 9.24 -1.62 -4.04
N LYS A 251 10.39 -0.96 -4.22
CA LYS A 251 11.65 -1.41 -3.60
C LYS A 251 11.56 -1.50 -2.08
N THR A 252 10.78 -0.60 -1.49
CA THR A 252 10.49 -0.53 -0.05
C THR A 252 9.01 -0.70 0.22
N GLY A 253 8.27 -1.30 -0.73
CA GLY A 253 6.80 -1.40 -0.67
C GLY A 253 6.27 -2.37 0.38
N VAL A 254 7.14 -3.08 1.07
CA VAL A 254 6.80 -4.00 2.16
C VAL A 254 7.84 -3.88 3.25
N SER A 255 7.40 -3.90 4.49
CA SER A 255 8.26 -4.11 5.65
C SER A 255 8.06 -5.51 6.23
N MET A 256 9.13 -5.99 6.81
CA MET A 256 9.24 -7.23 7.55
C MET A 256 9.46 -6.88 9.02
N VAL A 257 8.66 -7.45 9.90
CA VAL A 257 8.88 -7.30 11.34
C VAL A 257 9.49 -8.58 11.90
N ILE A 258 10.65 -8.45 12.49
CA ILE A 258 11.36 -9.51 13.21
C ILE A 258 11.39 -9.13 14.68
N SER A 259 10.84 -9.99 15.53
CA SER A 259 10.87 -9.83 16.97
C SER A 259 11.94 -10.76 17.57
N GLU A 260 12.91 -10.18 18.28
CA GLU A 260 13.90 -10.96 18.99
C GLU A 260 13.29 -11.59 20.26
N GLN A 261 13.08 -12.91 20.19
CA GLN A 261 12.64 -13.73 21.32
C GLN A 261 13.83 -14.54 21.87
N SER A 262 13.72 -15.00 23.10
CA SER A 262 14.82 -15.63 23.85
C SER A 262 15.39 -16.93 23.26
N SER A 263 14.74 -17.54 22.25
CA SER A 263 15.16 -18.84 21.71
C SER A 263 15.51 -18.83 20.22
N ALA A 264 14.87 -17.99 19.42
CA ALA A 264 15.14 -17.75 18.01
C ALA A 264 14.39 -16.48 17.58
N PRO A 265 14.86 -15.70 16.61
CA PRO A 265 14.09 -14.58 16.08
C PRO A 265 12.77 -15.07 15.50
N HIS A 266 11.70 -14.32 15.76
CA HIS A 266 10.38 -14.57 15.21
C HIS A 266 10.15 -13.65 14.02
N TYR A 267 9.82 -14.24 12.89
CA TYR A 267 9.34 -13.49 11.73
C TYR A 267 7.81 -13.40 11.83
N THR A 268 7.32 -12.26 12.25
CA THR A 268 5.94 -12.12 12.70
C THR A 268 5.01 -11.70 11.59
N GLU A 269 5.42 -10.72 10.76
CA GLU A 269 4.53 -10.16 9.76
C GLU A 269 5.22 -9.58 8.51
N LEU A 270 4.42 -9.50 7.45
CA LEU A 270 4.60 -8.60 6.33
C LEU A 270 3.62 -7.43 6.49
N ALA A 271 4.12 -6.22 6.42
CA ALA A 271 3.33 -5.00 6.42
C ALA A 271 3.47 -4.28 5.08
N ALA A 272 2.37 -3.70 4.60
CA ALA A 272 2.40 -2.86 3.41
C ALA A 272 2.97 -1.49 3.76
N ASN A 273 4.05 -1.11 3.07
CA ASN A 273 4.61 0.22 3.14
C ASN A 273 4.12 1.08 1.97
N PRO A 274 4.17 2.42 2.11
CA PRO A 274 3.92 3.31 0.99
C PRO A 274 4.84 2.95 -0.20
N PHE A 275 4.24 2.81 -1.36
CA PHE A 275 4.97 2.63 -2.60
C PHE A 275 4.98 3.95 -3.40
N GLN A 276 6.06 4.17 -4.12
CA GLN A 276 6.18 5.36 -4.95
C GLN A 276 5.43 5.16 -6.27
N VAL A 277 4.63 6.15 -6.62
CA VAL A 277 3.98 6.24 -7.94
C VAL A 277 4.68 7.31 -8.78
N ILE A 278 5.04 6.95 -10.00
CA ILE A 278 5.74 7.83 -10.94
C ILE A 278 4.88 7.98 -12.19
N PHE A 279 4.59 9.23 -12.53
CA PHE A 279 3.91 9.60 -13.76
C PHE A 279 4.95 10.18 -14.74
N THR A 280 4.94 9.71 -15.98
CA THR A 280 5.82 10.21 -17.03
C THR A 280 5.01 10.49 -18.27
N ALA A 281 5.22 11.66 -18.88
CA ALA A 281 4.68 12.05 -20.19
C ALA A 281 5.84 12.31 -21.15
N GLU A 282 5.83 11.70 -22.35
CA GLU A 282 6.86 11.78 -23.38
C GLU A 282 6.29 12.17 -24.74
#